data_43ce0b60cb8a5bc4b4f47ab26d6a42f7
#
_entry.id   43ce0b60cb8a5bc4b4f47ab26d6a42f7
#
_cell.length_a   1.000
_cell.length_b   1.000
_cell.length_c   1.000
_cell.angle_alpha   90.00
_cell.angle_beta   90.00
_cell.angle_gamma   90.00
#
_symmetry.space_group_name_H-M   'P 1'
#
loop_
_entity.id
_entity.type
_entity.pdbx_description
1 polymer ?
#
loop_
_entity_poly.entity_id
_entity_poly.type
_entity_poly.pdbx_seq_one_letter_code
_entity_poly.pdbx_strand_id
1 'polypeptide(L)'
;MNTKGLVNWAIWISVISGIYCLVYLFTVGQFTSDNVLPGWQIVYATFTALPIYFTAGAKREDFIKYICSYLLGVCWGMLYLWIMDRLAGMGIITNPWVNIAVVVAVVCTVECALHFTVLSKLPFSVVPAQFGAISNTFWCSNMSIAILGPGASAIGGFYNFQAIPILMITLCGGTLLGLLCNEGLNFIDAETGNWKWPGK
;
A
#
# COMPACT_ATOMS: atom_id res chain seq x y z
N MET A 1 -27.57 -5.13 -7.78
CA MET A 1 -27.76 -5.72 -6.42
C MET A 1 -28.65 -4.79 -5.61
N ASN A 2 -29.63 -5.33 -4.88
CA ASN A 2 -30.55 -4.56 -4.05
C ASN A 2 -29.91 -4.17 -2.70
N THR A 3 -30.58 -3.32 -1.90
CA THR A 3 -30.06 -2.81 -0.61
C THR A 3 -29.69 -3.94 0.36
N LYS A 4 -30.48 -5.04 0.39
CA LYS A 4 -30.20 -6.19 1.25
C LYS A 4 -28.89 -6.88 0.85
N GLY A 5 -28.65 -7.04 -0.43
CA GLY A 5 -27.40 -7.62 -0.94
C GLY A 5 -26.19 -6.75 -0.64
N LEU A 6 -26.33 -5.41 -0.71
CA LEU A 6 -25.28 -4.48 -0.32
C LEU A 6 -24.94 -4.57 1.16
N VAL A 7 -25.97 -4.69 2.03
CA VAL A 7 -25.75 -4.87 3.47
C VAL A 7 -25.06 -6.20 3.75
N ASN A 8 -25.49 -7.29 3.12
CA ASN A 8 -24.83 -8.58 3.29
C ASN A 8 -23.37 -8.56 2.81
N TRP A 9 -23.09 -7.88 1.70
CA TRP A 9 -21.70 -7.69 1.25
C TRP A 9 -20.88 -6.84 2.23
N ALA A 10 -21.45 -5.79 2.80
CA ALA A 10 -20.78 -5.00 3.82
C ALA A 10 -20.47 -5.84 5.08
N ILE A 11 -21.37 -6.71 5.50
CA ILE A 11 -21.13 -7.67 6.60
C ILE A 11 -19.98 -8.60 6.25
N TRP A 12 -19.95 -9.16 5.04
CA TRP A 12 -18.85 -10.00 4.57
C TRP A 12 -17.51 -9.27 4.65
N ILE A 13 -17.43 -8.07 4.07
CA ILE A 13 -16.21 -7.23 4.10
C ILE A 13 -15.75 -7.02 5.54
N SER A 14 -16.67 -6.67 6.45
CA SER A 14 -16.35 -6.39 7.85
C SER A 14 -15.80 -7.62 8.58
N VAL A 15 -16.43 -8.77 8.39
CA VAL A 15 -16.00 -10.03 9.02
C VAL A 15 -14.64 -10.46 8.50
N ILE A 16 -14.46 -10.46 7.16
CA ILE A 16 -13.17 -10.84 6.54
C ILE A 16 -12.05 -9.87 6.93
N SER A 17 -12.33 -8.57 6.99
CA SER A 17 -11.36 -7.57 7.45
C SER A 17 -10.98 -7.78 8.92
N GLY A 18 -11.94 -8.11 9.78
CA GLY A 18 -11.67 -8.43 11.18
C GLY A 18 -10.79 -9.67 11.34
N ILE A 19 -11.11 -10.74 10.62
CA ILE A 19 -10.29 -11.97 10.61
C ILE A 19 -8.89 -11.69 10.08
N TYR A 20 -8.80 -10.94 8.98
CA TYR A 20 -7.51 -10.54 8.42
C TYR A 20 -6.66 -9.76 9.42
N CYS A 21 -7.24 -8.74 10.10
CA CYS A 21 -6.53 -7.99 11.12
C CYS A 21 -6.04 -8.87 12.25
N LEU A 22 -6.85 -9.82 12.69
CA LEU A 22 -6.46 -10.78 13.73
C LEU A 22 -5.24 -11.61 13.28
N VAL A 23 -5.32 -12.22 12.10
CA VAL A 23 -4.21 -13.00 11.52
C VAL A 23 -2.97 -12.12 11.35
N TYR A 24 -3.13 -10.91 10.78
CA TYR A 24 -2.04 -9.97 10.60
C TYR A 24 -1.35 -9.63 11.92
N LEU A 25 -2.11 -9.29 12.97
CA LEU A 25 -1.56 -8.90 14.26
C LEU A 25 -0.82 -10.04 14.96
N PHE A 26 -1.30 -11.28 14.81
CA PHE A 26 -0.62 -12.46 15.35
C PHE A 26 0.58 -12.94 14.53
N THR A 27 0.77 -12.43 13.32
CA THR A 27 1.88 -12.81 12.43
C THR A 27 2.79 -11.60 12.16
N VAL A 28 2.50 -10.84 11.14
CA VAL A 28 3.30 -9.68 10.69
C VAL A 28 3.37 -8.61 11.77
N GLY A 29 2.29 -8.41 12.53
CA GLY A 29 2.21 -7.42 13.62
C GLY A 29 3.19 -7.68 14.76
N GLN A 30 3.70 -8.90 14.91
CA GLN A 30 4.68 -9.26 15.94
C GLN A 30 6.12 -8.88 15.59
N PHE A 31 6.39 -8.51 14.33
CA PHE A 31 7.72 -8.08 13.93
C PHE A 31 8.03 -6.71 14.55
N THR A 32 8.96 -6.71 15.49
CA THR A 32 9.47 -5.52 16.17
C THR A 32 10.98 -5.63 16.30
N SER A 33 11.68 -4.51 16.20
CA SER A 33 13.06 -4.37 16.63
C SER A 33 13.30 -2.91 17.01
N ASP A 34 14.37 -2.62 17.72
CA ASP A 34 14.68 -1.29 18.26
C ASP A 34 14.74 -0.18 17.19
N ASN A 35 14.95 -0.56 15.92
CA ASN A 35 15.11 0.35 14.80
C ASN A 35 14.04 0.15 13.70
N VAL A 36 13.01 -0.65 13.94
CA VAL A 36 11.94 -0.94 12.98
C VAL A 36 10.62 -0.45 13.52
N LEU A 37 9.84 0.19 12.67
CA LEU A 37 8.46 0.50 12.99
C LEU A 37 7.73 -0.81 13.30
N PRO A 38 7.10 -0.94 14.48
CA PRO A 38 6.39 -2.17 14.85
C PRO A 38 5.38 -2.58 13.78
N GLY A 39 5.32 -3.87 13.44
CA GLY A 39 4.46 -4.38 12.37
C GLY A 39 2.98 -3.99 12.55
N TRP A 40 2.48 -3.96 13.79
CA TRP A 40 1.11 -3.54 14.08
C TRP A 40 0.85 -2.06 13.72
N GLN A 41 1.88 -1.18 13.72
CA GLN A 41 1.77 0.21 13.31
C GLN A 41 1.64 0.36 11.79
N ILE A 42 2.08 -0.63 11.02
CA ILE A 42 2.05 -0.58 9.55
C ILE A 42 0.74 -1.16 8.98
N VAL A 43 -0.13 -1.75 9.81
CA VAL A 43 -1.41 -2.35 9.38
C VAL A 43 -2.29 -1.39 8.56
N TYR A 44 -2.16 -0.07 8.75
CA TYR A 44 -2.88 0.95 7.99
C TYR A 44 -2.67 0.82 6.47
N ALA A 45 -1.49 0.36 6.04
CA ALA A 45 -1.18 0.19 4.63
C ALA A 45 -2.09 -0.88 3.95
N THR A 46 -2.56 -1.87 4.70
CA THR A 46 -3.60 -2.81 4.25
C THR A 46 -4.86 -2.08 3.82
N PHE A 47 -5.31 -1.13 4.66
CA PHE A 47 -6.54 -0.36 4.42
C PHE A 47 -6.36 0.76 3.37
N THR A 48 -5.13 1.06 2.97
CA THR A 48 -4.86 1.86 1.77
C THR A 48 -4.96 0.98 0.51
N ALA A 49 -4.44 -0.22 0.55
CA ALA A 49 -4.44 -1.14 -0.59
C ALA A 49 -5.85 -1.67 -0.92
N LEU A 50 -6.68 -1.90 0.09
CA LEU A 50 -8.05 -2.40 -0.09
C LEU A 50 -8.92 -1.50 -1.00
N PRO A 51 -9.11 -0.19 -0.73
CA PRO A 51 -9.91 0.67 -1.61
C PRO A 51 -9.28 0.86 -2.98
N ILE A 52 -7.94 0.84 -3.09
CA ILE A 52 -7.25 0.92 -4.38
C ILE A 52 -7.61 -0.29 -5.24
N TYR A 53 -7.66 -1.49 -4.67
CA TYR A 53 -8.08 -2.69 -5.39
C TYR A 53 -9.50 -2.54 -5.96
N PHE A 54 -10.46 -2.04 -5.17
CA PHE A 54 -11.83 -1.83 -5.63
C PHE A 54 -11.94 -0.73 -6.69
N THR A 55 -11.28 0.41 -6.49
CA THR A 55 -11.36 1.55 -7.42
C THR A 55 -10.69 1.27 -8.77
N ALA A 56 -9.71 0.39 -8.80
CA ALA A 56 -9.04 -0.02 -10.03
C ALA A 56 -9.72 -1.23 -10.73
N GLY A 57 -10.94 -1.58 -10.32
CA GLY A 57 -11.81 -2.54 -11.00
C GLY A 57 -11.93 -3.92 -10.37
N ALA A 58 -11.19 -4.21 -9.30
CA ALA A 58 -11.26 -5.45 -8.49
C ALA A 58 -11.22 -6.76 -9.30
N LYS A 59 -10.48 -6.78 -10.41
CA LYS A 59 -10.38 -7.96 -11.27
C LYS A 59 -9.39 -8.96 -10.69
N ARG A 60 -9.85 -10.21 -10.55
CA ARG A 60 -9.03 -11.31 -10.04
C ARG A 60 -7.80 -11.60 -10.92
N GLU A 61 -7.96 -11.51 -12.23
CA GLU A 61 -6.90 -11.70 -13.21
C GLU A 61 -5.77 -10.66 -13.11
N ASP A 62 -6.07 -9.48 -12.58
CA ASP A 62 -5.10 -8.41 -12.40
C ASP A 62 -4.37 -8.46 -11.04
N PHE A 63 -4.66 -9.46 -10.19
CA PHE A 63 -4.10 -9.57 -8.84
C PHE A 63 -2.57 -9.41 -8.81
N ILE A 64 -1.87 -10.10 -9.70
CA ILE A 64 -0.39 -10.00 -9.80
C ILE A 64 0.05 -8.60 -10.22
N LYS A 65 -0.72 -7.92 -11.08
CA LYS A 65 -0.41 -6.55 -11.50
C LYS A 65 -0.48 -5.57 -10.32
N TYR A 66 -1.42 -5.75 -9.40
CA TYR A 66 -1.49 -4.94 -8.18
C TYR A 66 -0.24 -5.16 -7.32
N ILE A 67 0.12 -6.41 -7.06
CA ILE A 67 1.31 -6.75 -6.26
C ILE A 67 2.57 -6.14 -6.89
N CYS A 68 2.80 -6.37 -8.18
CA CYS A 68 3.95 -5.81 -8.90
C CYS A 68 3.94 -4.27 -8.84
N SER A 69 2.78 -3.63 -9.01
CA SER A 69 2.65 -2.18 -8.96
C SER A 69 2.94 -1.61 -7.58
N TYR A 70 2.51 -2.29 -6.50
CA TYR A 70 2.86 -1.89 -5.13
C TYR A 70 4.36 -2.01 -4.87
N LEU A 71 4.98 -3.11 -5.26
CA LEU A 71 6.42 -3.30 -5.08
C LEU A 71 7.23 -2.23 -5.83
N LEU A 72 6.84 -1.94 -7.07
CA LEU A 72 7.47 -0.87 -7.85
C LEU A 72 7.23 0.51 -7.21
N GLY A 73 6.02 0.79 -6.73
CA GLY A 73 5.70 2.05 -6.05
C GLY A 73 6.51 2.26 -4.77
N VAL A 74 6.75 1.21 -3.99
CA VAL A 74 7.67 1.29 -2.83
C VAL A 74 9.10 1.63 -3.31
N CYS A 75 9.58 1.02 -4.39
CA CYS A 75 10.91 1.35 -4.95
C CYS A 75 10.97 2.82 -5.40
N TRP A 76 9.93 3.34 -6.04
CA TRP A 76 9.82 4.76 -6.37
C TRP A 76 9.84 5.64 -5.11
N GLY A 77 9.03 5.32 -4.11
CA GLY A 77 9.00 6.04 -2.83
C GLY A 77 10.37 6.12 -2.17
N MET A 78 11.12 5.01 -2.17
CA MET A 78 12.50 4.97 -1.67
C MET A 78 13.44 5.83 -2.50
N LEU A 79 13.30 5.84 -3.82
CA LEU A 79 14.11 6.67 -4.71
C LEU A 79 13.86 8.16 -4.46
N TYR A 80 12.62 8.58 -4.28
CA TYR A 80 12.29 9.95 -3.89
C TYR A 80 13.01 10.37 -2.61
N LEU A 81 12.88 9.56 -1.55
CA LEU A 81 13.50 9.84 -0.25
C LEU A 81 15.02 9.86 -0.33
N TRP A 82 15.59 8.92 -1.07
CA TRP A 82 17.05 8.86 -1.26
C TRP A 82 17.60 10.11 -1.99
N ILE A 83 16.92 10.57 -3.04
CA ILE A 83 17.33 11.78 -3.76
C ILE A 83 17.21 13.01 -2.84
N MET A 84 16.10 13.12 -2.09
CA MET A 84 15.90 14.21 -1.12
C MET A 84 17.04 14.27 -0.10
N ASP A 85 17.41 13.12 0.46
CA ASP A 85 18.51 13.00 1.43
C ASP A 85 19.84 13.42 0.82
N ARG A 86 20.15 12.95 -0.38
CA ARG A 86 21.40 13.29 -1.09
C ARG A 86 21.51 14.77 -1.39
N LEU A 87 20.47 15.40 -1.89
CA LEU A 87 20.46 16.83 -2.21
C LEU A 87 20.63 17.69 -0.95
N ALA A 88 20.01 17.31 0.16
CA ALA A 88 20.16 17.96 1.45
C ALA A 88 21.57 17.77 2.02
N GLY A 89 22.08 16.53 2.02
CA GLY A 89 23.40 16.19 2.56
C GLY A 89 24.56 16.81 1.79
N MET A 90 24.43 17.01 0.48
CA MET A 90 25.41 17.74 -0.33
C MET A 90 25.28 19.28 -0.25
N GLY A 91 24.29 19.79 0.49
CA GLY A 91 24.03 21.23 0.60
C GLY A 91 23.49 21.89 -0.68
N ILE A 92 23.05 21.10 -1.66
CA ILE A 92 22.52 21.61 -2.95
C ILE A 92 21.15 22.27 -2.75
N ILE A 93 20.25 21.61 -2.00
CA ILE A 93 18.94 22.14 -1.62
C ILE A 93 18.78 21.91 -0.12
N THR A 94 19.07 22.92 0.67
CA THR A 94 19.02 22.84 2.15
C THR A 94 17.62 23.13 2.72
N ASN A 95 16.78 23.87 1.98
CA ASN A 95 15.41 24.12 2.40
C ASN A 95 14.57 22.87 2.15
N PRO A 96 13.99 22.22 3.20
CA PRO A 96 13.27 20.96 3.05
C PRO A 96 12.04 21.05 2.16
N TRP A 97 11.32 22.16 2.21
CA TRP A 97 10.10 22.35 1.39
C TRP A 97 10.43 22.49 -0.10
N VAL A 98 11.51 23.22 -0.43
CA VAL A 98 12.01 23.36 -1.80
C VAL A 98 12.54 22.01 -2.30
N ASN A 99 13.27 21.28 -1.46
CA ASN A 99 13.79 19.95 -1.79
C ASN A 99 12.67 18.98 -2.15
N ILE A 100 11.65 18.87 -1.31
CA ILE A 100 10.49 18.02 -1.57
C ILE A 100 9.81 18.43 -2.89
N ALA A 101 9.53 19.73 -3.09
CA ALA A 101 8.84 20.21 -4.28
C ALA A 101 9.61 19.89 -5.57
N VAL A 102 10.92 20.15 -5.58
CA VAL A 102 11.77 19.92 -6.77
C VAL A 102 11.90 18.44 -7.06
N VAL A 103 12.19 17.61 -6.04
CA VAL A 103 12.36 16.16 -6.23
C VAL A 103 11.06 15.53 -6.69
N VAL A 104 9.93 15.91 -6.09
CA VAL A 104 8.62 15.41 -6.52
C VAL A 104 8.34 15.79 -7.96
N ALA A 105 8.54 17.05 -8.35
CA ALA A 105 8.31 17.49 -9.71
C ALA A 105 9.15 16.72 -10.74
N VAL A 106 10.44 16.55 -10.49
CA VAL A 106 11.36 15.88 -11.42
C VAL A 106 11.11 14.38 -11.47
N VAL A 107 11.11 13.71 -10.32
CA VAL A 107 10.99 12.25 -10.28
C VAL A 107 9.60 11.79 -10.72
N CYS A 108 8.53 12.50 -10.33
CA CYS A 108 7.18 12.20 -10.78
C CYS A 108 7.03 12.36 -12.32
N THR A 109 7.70 13.35 -12.91
CA THR A 109 7.72 13.48 -14.37
C THR A 109 8.35 12.26 -15.04
N VAL A 110 9.48 11.78 -14.52
CA VAL A 110 10.15 10.57 -15.04
C VAL A 110 9.29 9.33 -14.83
N GLU A 111 8.73 9.17 -13.64
CA GLU A 111 7.84 8.07 -13.29
C GLU A 111 6.63 8.00 -14.22
N CYS A 112 5.92 9.12 -14.38
CA CYS A 112 4.75 9.20 -15.27
C CYS A 112 5.12 8.95 -16.73
N ALA A 113 6.24 9.51 -17.20
CA ALA A 113 6.70 9.28 -18.56
C ALA A 113 7.02 7.80 -18.82
N LEU A 114 7.71 7.14 -17.89
CA LEU A 114 7.99 5.70 -17.97
C LEU A 114 6.69 4.88 -17.88
N HIS A 115 5.77 5.27 -17.03
CA HIS A 115 4.48 4.58 -16.90
C HIS A 115 3.70 4.64 -18.23
N PHE A 116 3.52 5.82 -18.81
CA PHE A 116 2.74 5.98 -20.04
C PHE A 116 3.38 5.33 -21.27
N THR A 117 4.68 5.16 -21.27
CA THR A 117 5.40 4.62 -22.44
C THR A 117 5.71 3.13 -22.32
N VAL A 118 6.15 2.65 -21.18
CA VAL A 118 6.70 1.31 -20.98
C VAL A 118 5.93 0.51 -19.93
N LEU A 119 5.78 1.07 -18.71
CA LEU A 119 5.29 0.30 -17.56
C LEU A 119 3.82 -0.11 -17.68
N SER A 120 3.00 0.66 -18.41
CA SER A 120 1.60 0.31 -18.69
C SER A 120 1.43 -0.98 -19.50
N LYS A 121 2.48 -1.41 -20.23
CA LYS A 121 2.50 -2.65 -21.01
C LYS A 121 3.04 -3.85 -20.23
N LEU A 122 3.54 -3.62 -19.04
CA LEU A 122 4.15 -4.60 -18.14
C LEU A 122 3.22 -4.90 -16.96
N PRO A 123 3.54 -5.88 -16.10
CA PRO A 123 2.77 -6.16 -14.89
C PRO A 123 2.71 -5.01 -13.85
N PHE A 124 3.26 -3.86 -14.15
CA PHE A 124 3.29 -2.65 -13.31
C PHE A 124 2.22 -1.61 -13.72
N SER A 125 1.14 -2.05 -14.36
CA SER A 125 0.20 -1.16 -15.04
C SER A 125 -0.83 -0.47 -14.13
N VAL A 126 -0.89 -0.81 -12.83
CA VAL A 126 -1.89 -0.27 -11.90
C VAL A 126 -1.37 1.01 -11.24
N VAL A 127 -1.62 2.16 -11.88
CA VAL A 127 -1.18 3.49 -11.40
C VAL A 127 -1.59 3.78 -9.97
N PRO A 128 -2.87 3.60 -9.55
CA PRO A 128 -3.27 3.89 -8.17
C PRO A 128 -2.49 3.09 -7.14
N ALA A 129 -2.08 1.84 -7.48
CA ALA A 129 -1.28 1.02 -6.59
C ALA A 129 0.15 1.56 -6.42
N GLN A 130 0.77 2.06 -7.50
CA GLN A 130 2.11 2.68 -7.42
C GLN A 130 2.07 3.92 -6.54
N PHE A 131 1.19 4.88 -6.82
CA PHE A 131 1.08 6.11 -6.03
C PHE A 131 0.65 5.86 -4.58
N GLY A 132 -0.23 4.89 -4.34
CA GLY A 132 -0.57 4.44 -2.99
C GLY A 132 0.63 3.89 -2.23
N ALA A 133 1.48 3.12 -2.89
CA ALA A 133 2.70 2.60 -2.29
C ALA A 133 3.74 3.69 -2.01
N ILE A 134 3.92 4.66 -2.91
CA ILE A 134 4.78 5.83 -2.69
C ILE A 134 4.33 6.60 -1.44
N SER A 135 3.04 6.90 -1.33
CA SER A 135 2.46 7.61 -0.19
C SER A 135 2.68 6.84 1.13
N ASN A 136 2.49 5.52 1.11
CA ASN A 136 2.74 4.68 2.28
C ASN A 136 4.23 4.60 2.65
N THR A 137 5.13 4.66 1.67
CA THR A 137 6.58 4.70 1.90
C THR A 137 6.97 6.00 2.62
N PHE A 138 6.47 7.14 2.19
CA PHE A 138 6.66 8.42 2.88
C PHE A 138 6.07 8.41 4.28
N TRP A 139 4.85 7.88 4.44
CA TRP A 139 4.20 7.77 5.73
C TRP A 139 4.99 6.87 6.69
N CYS A 140 5.45 5.71 6.22
CA CYS A 140 6.26 4.78 6.99
C CYS A 140 7.57 5.43 7.48
N SER A 141 8.24 6.22 6.64
CA SER A 141 9.42 6.99 7.01
C SER A 141 9.11 8.01 8.12
N ASN A 142 8.06 8.80 7.95
CA ASN A 142 7.65 9.81 8.94
C ASN A 142 7.23 9.18 10.28
N MET A 143 6.50 8.07 10.26
CA MET A 143 6.10 7.36 11.46
C MET A 143 7.28 6.78 12.21
N SER A 144 8.31 6.31 11.52
CA SER A 144 9.55 5.84 12.15
C SER A 144 10.20 6.96 12.99
N ILE A 145 10.27 8.17 12.45
CA ILE A 145 10.81 9.32 13.19
C ILE A 145 9.91 9.68 14.38
N ALA A 146 8.60 9.68 14.20
CA ALA A 146 7.65 10.08 15.23
C ALA A 146 7.60 9.09 16.42
N ILE A 147 7.72 7.79 16.16
CA ILE A 147 7.57 6.75 17.18
C ILE A 147 8.91 6.35 17.79
N LEU A 148 9.93 6.17 16.96
CA LEU A 148 11.24 5.67 17.41
C LEU A 148 12.24 6.80 17.71
N GLY A 149 11.87 8.05 17.41
CA GLY A 149 12.70 9.24 17.61
C GLY A 149 13.65 9.53 16.46
N PRO A 150 14.41 10.67 16.55
CA PRO A 150 15.29 11.14 15.48
C PRO A 150 16.38 10.13 15.06
N GLY A 151 16.80 9.26 15.98
CA GLY A 151 17.79 8.22 15.71
C GLY A 151 17.29 7.14 14.74
N ALA A 152 15.97 6.92 14.65
CA ALA A 152 15.40 5.94 13.75
C ALA A 152 15.58 6.30 12.27
N SER A 153 15.67 7.58 11.96
CA SER A 153 15.93 8.06 10.60
C SER A 153 17.43 8.06 10.23
N ALA A 154 18.31 7.96 11.22
CA ALA A 154 19.76 8.04 11.00
C ALA A 154 20.32 6.80 10.26
N ILE A 155 19.59 5.72 10.23
CA ILE A 155 19.97 4.50 9.51
C ILE A 155 19.55 4.60 8.03
N GLY A 156 19.91 5.68 7.36
CA GLY A 156 19.58 5.87 5.95
C GLY A 156 18.92 7.20 5.64
N GLY A 157 19.12 8.22 6.46
CA GLY A 157 18.59 9.56 6.23
C GLY A 157 17.08 9.63 6.44
N PHE A 158 16.34 10.01 5.40
CA PHE A 158 14.89 10.19 5.44
C PHE A 158 14.07 8.90 5.47
N TYR A 159 14.67 7.71 5.39
CA TYR A 159 13.94 6.45 5.29
C TYR A 159 14.49 5.37 6.22
N ASN A 160 13.60 4.49 6.63
CA ASN A 160 13.90 3.30 7.41
C ASN A 160 13.79 2.05 6.52
N PHE A 161 14.90 1.57 6.01
CA PHE A 161 14.93 0.37 5.16
C PHE A 161 14.40 -0.89 5.83
N GLN A 162 14.51 -0.98 7.14
CA GLN A 162 14.08 -2.17 7.87
C GLN A 162 12.56 -2.32 7.91
N ALA A 163 11.81 -1.21 7.83
CA ALA A 163 10.36 -1.22 7.77
C ALA A 163 9.81 -1.55 6.37
N ILE A 164 10.62 -1.40 5.32
CA ILE A 164 10.19 -1.58 3.94
C ILE A 164 9.69 -3.01 3.63
N PRO A 165 10.36 -4.10 4.04
CA PRO A 165 9.83 -5.44 3.81
C PRO A 165 8.46 -5.67 4.46
N ILE A 166 8.24 -5.14 5.66
CA ILE A 166 6.95 -5.24 6.37
C ILE A 166 5.89 -4.43 5.60
N LEU A 167 6.24 -3.23 5.13
CA LEU A 167 5.34 -2.41 4.30
C LEU A 167 4.95 -3.14 3.00
N MET A 168 5.91 -3.75 2.31
CA MET A 168 5.64 -4.52 1.09
C MET A 168 4.69 -5.68 1.35
N ILE A 169 4.93 -6.47 2.41
CA ILE A 169 4.06 -7.57 2.81
C ILE A 169 2.65 -7.06 3.13
N THR A 170 2.55 -5.93 3.81
CA THR A 170 1.27 -5.34 4.22
C THR A 170 0.45 -4.85 3.03
N LEU A 171 1.08 -4.19 2.06
CA LEU A 171 0.42 -3.75 0.81
C LEU A 171 -0.07 -4.94 -0.02
N CYS A 172 0.78 -5.97 -0.16
CA CYS A 172 0.38 -7.22 -0.84
C CYS A 172 -0.77 -7.91 -0.11
N GLY A 173 -0.70 -7.94 1.22
CA GLY A 173 -1.77 -8.48 2.07
C GLY A 173 -3.10 -7.71 1.93
N GLY A 174 -3.04 -6.38 1.77
CA GLY A 174 -4.21 -5.55 1.50
C GLY A 174 -4.86 -5.85 0.14
N THR A 175 -4.06 -6.17 -0.87
CA THR A 175 -4.59 -6.67 -2.16
C THR A 175 -5.28 -8.02 -1.99
N LEU A 176 -4.69 -8.93 -1.22
CA LEU A 176 -5.32 -10.23 -0.89
C LEU A 176 -6.63 -10.02 -0.13
N LEU A 177 -6.66 -9.12 0.85
CA LEU A 177 -7.88 -8.76 1.55
C LEU A 177 -8.93 -8.23 0.58
N GLY A 178 -8.55 -7.34 -0.35
CA GLY A 178 -9.44 -6.82 -1.39
C GLY A 178 -10.04 -7.92 -2.26
N LEU A 179 -9.23 -8.89 -2.68
CA LEU A 179 -9.69 -10.06 -3.42
C LEU A 179 -10.71 -10.87 -2.61
N LEU A 180 -10.40 -11.20 -1.36
CA LEU A 180 -11.30 -11.96 -0.48
C LEU A 180 -12.61 -11.22 -0.20
N CYS A 181 -12.57 -9.91 -0.03
CA CYS A 181 -13.76 -9.07 0.12
C CYS A 181 -14.63 -9.08 -1.14
N ASN A 182 -14.01 -9.05 -2.32
CA ASN A 182 -14.72 -9.09 -3.60
C ASN A 182 -15.35 -10.46 -3.88
N GLU A 183 -14.68 -11.55 -3.49
CA GLU A 183 -15.23 -12.91 -3.61
C GLU A 183 -16.54 -13.09 -2.84
N GLY A 184 -16.80 -12.27 -1.81
CA GLY A 184 -18.08 -12.26 -1.10
C GLY A 184 -19.29 -12.03 -1.97
N LEU A 185 -19.13 -11.35 -3.12
CA LEU A 185 -20.21 -11.17 -4.09
C LEU A 185 -20.68 -12.48 -4.69
N ASN A 186 -19.83 -13.49 -4.78
CA ASN A 186 -20.18 -14.80 -5.30
C ASN A 186 -21.13 -15.58 -4.35
N PHE A 187 -21.17 -15.20 -3.07
CA PHE A 187 -22.03 -15.82 -2.06
C PHE A 187 -23.34 -15.06 -1.82
N ILE A 188 -23.64 -14.05 -2.66
CA ILE A 188 -24.86 -13.24 -2.55
C ILE A 188 -25.63 -13.34 -3.85
N ASP A 189 -26.91 -13.62 -3.74
CA ASP A 189 -27.83 -13.64 -4.89
C ASP A 189 -28.10 -12.18 -5.33
N ALA A 190 -27.87 -11.89 -6.59
CA ALA A 190 -27.95 -10.52 -7.11
C ALA A 190 -29.38 -9.95 -7.13
N GLU A 191 -30.42 -10.81 -7.27
CA GLU A 191 -31.80 -10.39 -7.35
C GLU A 191 -32.46 -10.28 -5.98
N THR A 192 -32.30 -11.32 -5.15
CA THR A 192 -32.95 -11.37 -3.83
C THR A 192 -32.11 -10.73 -2.72
N GLY A 193 -30.79 -10.62 -2.94
CA GLY A 193 -29.82 -10.17 -1.95
C GLY A 193 -29.56 -11.18 -0.82
N ASN A 194 -30.10 -12.40 -0.92
CA ASN A 194 -29.90 -13.44 0.09
C ASN A 194 -28.51 -14.08 -0.05
N TRP A 195 -28.06 -14.67 1.06
CA TRP A 195 -26.90 -15.55 1.01
C TRP A 195 -27.21 -16.80 0.18
N LYS A 196 -26.31 -17.15 -0.72
CA LYS A 196 -26.33 -18.41 -1.47
C LYS A 196 -25.00 -19.15 -1.20
N TRP A 197 -25.12 -20.43 -0.84
CA TRP A 197 -23.94 -21.26 -0.70
C TRP A 197 -23.66 -21.99 -2.01
N PRO A 198 -22.39 -22.16 -2.41
CA PRO A 198 -22.04 -22.95 -3.58
C PRO A 198 -22.58 -24.39 -3.42
N GLY A 199 -23.44 -24.83 -4.34
CA GLY A 199 -23.96 -26.20 -4.33
C GLY A 199 -25.42 -26.38 -3.86
N LYS A 200 -26.18 -25.29 -3.70
CA LYS A 200 -27.66 -25.35 -3.55
C LYS A 200 -28.34 -24.68 -4.70
#